data_909da3f201fdae822a99a6fec36cf69b
#
_entry.id   909da3f201fdae822a99a6fec36cf69b
#
_cell.length_a   1.000
_cell.length_b   1.000
_cell.length_c   1.000
_cell.angle_alpha   90.00
_cell.angle_beta   90.00
_cell.angle_gamma   90.00
#
_symmetry.space_group_name_H-M   'P 1'
#
loop_
_entity.id
_entity.type
_entity.pdbx_description
1 polymer ?
#
loop_
_entity_poly.entity_id
_entity_poly.type
_entity_poly.pdbx_seq_one_letter_code
_entity_poly.pdbx_strand_id
1 'polypeptide(L)'
;MLKKFFLIICGSFVGSFIAIMVAMLCVLMLGVSISLSMGRGTATVKSHSILKIDLSGAVEERSEEVSSVNELIAILQGSEKGASLQDIERSLSVAMLDDNIDGVVLNCNGVQAAPATLRAIRKAIVNFKKSKKWVYAYGNMGFDQGDYYVATAADSIFINPVGAVDVHGMASCTPYFKKVLDNIGVEMQVIRVGAYKSAVEPYMLDAMSSENREQQQLYLGNIWGVIENEMADARRIDRGAFNQYVDSILLVQPADTLIKRHLVDAKIYRPEFENRLRKLTNVKETDDLNFVSPQMLATNYDAGENKDGVIAVVYACGEIDGGTPGEGIDSEQLVDCIGKLQRNDDVKALVLRVNSPGGSAFGSEQIWHALENIKKAGKTFAVSMGD
;
A
#
# COMPACT_ATOMS: atom_id res chain seq x y z
N MET A 1 -55.47 39.43 -11.34
CA MET A 1 -55.03 38.15 -11.93
C MET A 1 -53.53 37.96 -11.76
N LEU A 2 -52.67 38.91 -12.05
CA LEU A 2 -51.20 38.77 -12.00
C LEU A 2 -50.65 38.35 -10.60
N LYS A 3 -51.14 38.94 -9.51
CA LYS A 3 -50.74 38.59 -8.13
C LYS A 3 -51.03 37.12 -7.77
N LYS A 4 -52.19 36.59 -8.17
CA LYS A 4 -52.53 35.19 -7.91
C LYS A 4 -51.65 34.22 -8.75
N PHE A 5 -51.33 34.60 -9.97
CA PHE A 5 -50.45 33.84 -10.85
C PHE A 5 -49.02 33.77 -10.29
N PHE A 6 -48.47 34.89 -9.82
CA PHE A 6 -47.14 34.92 -9.17
C PHE A 6 -47.11 34.10 -7.87
N LEU A 7 -48.18 34.13 -7.06
CA LEU A 7 -48.24 33.34 -5.81
C LEU A 7 -48.28 31.84 -6.07
N ILE A 8 -48.95 31.41 -7.15
CA ILE A 8 -49.00 30.00 -7.54
C ILE A 8 -47.63 29.54 -8.05
N ILE A 9 -46.92 30.35 -8.85
CA ILE A 9 -45.57 30.03 -9.34
C ILE A 9 -44.56 29.94 -8.20
N CYS A 10 -44.56 30.94 -7.29
CA CYS A 10 -43.69 30.92 -6.11
C CYS A 10 -43.99 29.72 -5.20
N GLY A 11 -45.27 29.39 -4.97
CA GLY A 11 -45.65 28.23 -4.19
C GLY A 11 -45.24 26.91 -4.81
N SER A 12 -45.36 26.79 -6.14
CA SER A 12 -44.88 25.59 -6.88
C SER A 12 -43.36 25.46 -6.82
N PHE A 13 -42.62 26.57 -6.97
CA PHE A 13 -41.16 26.56 -6.88
C PHE A 13 -40.68 26.18 -5.48
N VAL A 14 -41.28 26.74 -4.42
CA VAL A 14 -40.96 26.38 -3.02
C VAL A 14 -41.30 24.90 -2.75
N GLY A 15 -42.47 24.44 -3.22
CA GLY A 15 -42.89 23.06 -3.07
C GLY A 15 -41.98 22.09 -3.76
N SER A 16 -41.53 22.38 -4.99
CA SER A 16 -40.55 21.55 -5.73
C SER A 16 -39.21 21.56 -5.03
N PHE A 17 -38.75 22.70 -4.52
CA PHE A 17 -37.49 22.79 -3.79
C PHE A 17 -37.50 21.95 -2.50
N ILE A 18 -38.60 22.02 -1.73
CA ILE A 18 -38.76 21.19 -0.52
C ILE A 18 -38.82 19.71 -0.88
N ALA A 19 -39.53 19.32 -1.94
CA ALA A 19 -39.60 17.94 -2.40
C ALA A 19 -38.24 17.39 -2.80
N ILE A 20 -37.42 18.18 -3.53
CA ILE A 20 -36.04 17.79 -3.89
C ILE A 20 -35.14 17.65 -2.65
N MET A 21 -35.27 18.61 -1.70
CA MET A 21 -34.50 18.53 -0.44
C MET A 21 -34.86 17.29 0.38
N VAL A 22 -36.14 16.96 0.48
CA VAL A 22 -36.63 15.76 1.20
C VAL A 22 -36.13 14.48 0.48
N ALA A 23 -36.22 14.43 -0.85
CA ALA A 23 -35.70 13.30 -1.63
C ALA A 23 -34.19 13.13 -1.43
N MET A 24 -33.41 14.21 -1.44
CA MET A 24 -32.00 14.22 -1.19
C MET A 24 -31.64 13.75 0.23
N LEU A 25 -32.43 14.17 1.23
CA LEU A 25 -32.28 13.72 2.62
C LEU A 25 -32.62 12.24 2.78
N CYS A 26 -33.63 11.72 2.08
CA CYS A 26 -33.96 10.30 2.07
C CYS A 26 -32.86 9.46 1.42
N VAL A 27 -32.27 9.94 0.33
CA VAL A 27 -31.13 9.27 -0.32
C VAL A 27 -29.92 9.27 0.60
N LEU A 28 -29.63 10.37 1.29
CA LEU A 28 -28.58 10.46 2.29
C LEU A 28 -28.82 9.51 3.48
N MET A 29 -30.05 9.48 4.01
CA MET A 29 -30.43 8.57 5.10
C MET A 29 -30.34 7.09 4.68
N LEU A 30 -30.74 6.76 3.45
CA LEU A 30 -30.59 5.42 2.88
C LEU A 30 -29.10 5.07 2.72
N GLY A 31 -28.28 5.99 2.22
CA GLY A 31 -26.83 5.81 2.10
C GLY A 31 -26.18 5.58 3.46
N VAL A 32 -26.52 6.37 4.47
CA VAL A 32 -26.03 6.20 5.84
C VAL A 32 -26.51 4.88 6.45
N SER A 33 -27.77 4.49 6.23
CA SER A 33 -28.33 3.23 6.73
C SER A 33 -27.66 2.01 6.10
N ILE A 34 -27.36 2.07 4.81
CA ILE A 34 -26.62 1.02 4.09
C ILE A 34 -25.17 0.98 4.59
N SER A 35 -24.52 2.11 4.77
CA SER A 35 -23.15 2.19 5.31
C SER A 35 -23.07 1.67 6.75
N LEU A 36 -24.02 2.00 7.62
CA LEU A 36 -24.10 1.47 8.98
C LEU A 36 -24.46 -0.03 9.04
N SER A 37 -25.21 -0.52 8.06
CA SER A 37 -25.54 -1.96 7.92
C SER A 37 -24.38 -2.77 7.33
N MET A 38 -23.52 -2.18 6.51
CA MET A 38 -22.32 -2.80 5.99
C MET A 38 -21.10 -2.69 6.95
N GLY A 39 -21.15 -1.78 7.92
CA GLY A 39 -20.09 -1.57 8.89
C GLY A 39 -20.20 -2.48 10.11
N ARG A 40 -19.32 -3.49 10.22
CA ARG A 40 -19.04 -4.35 11.40
C ARG A 40 -19.66 -5.74 11.46
N GLY A 41 -20.22 -6.27 10.39
CA GLY A 41 -20.48 -7.72 10.32
C GLY A 41 -19.20 -8.47 9.93
N THR A 42 -18.89 -9.56 10.63
CA THR A 42 -17.90 -10.52 10.13
C THR A 42 -18.30 -11.00 8.74
N ALA A 43 -17.36 -10.96 7.80
CA ALA A 43 -17.63 -11.40 6.45
C ALA A 43 -17.89 -12.91 6.43
N THR A 44 -19.00 -13.34 5.84
CA THR A 44 -19.28 -14.76 5.65
C THR A 44 -18.46 -15.25 4.46
N VAL A 45 -17.49 -16.12 4.72
CA VAL A 45 -16.64 -16.75 3.70
C VAL A 45 -17.28 -18.06 3.27
N LYS A 46 -17.56 -18.22 1.98
CA LYS A 46 -18.06 -19.47 1.41
C LYS A 46 -16.95 -20.50 1.35
N SER A 47 -17.30 -21.79 1.46
CA SER A 47 -16.32 -22.85 1.21
C SER A 47 -15.71 -22.76 -0.18
N HIS A 48 -14.44 -23.13 -0.30
CA HIS A 48 -13.68 -23.09 -1.54
C HIS A 48 -13.51 -21.67 -2.10
N SER A 49 -13.37 -20.68 -1.20
CA SER A 49 -13.06 -19.30 -1.58
C SER A 49 -11.57 -19.13 -1.83
N ILE A 50 -11.24 -18.12 -2.62
CA ILE A 50 -9.89 -17.73 -2.97
C ILE A 50 -9.68 -16.29 -2.49
N LEU A 51 -8.66 -16.04 -1.67
CA LEU A 51 -8.26 -14.67 -1.36
C LEU A 51 -7.58 -14.07 -2.60
N LYS A 52 -8.21 -13.08 -3.20
CA LYS A 52 -7.68 -12.36 -4.36
C LYS A 52 -7.08 -11.05 -3.91
N ILE A 53 -5.77 -10.91 -4.05
CA ILE A 53 -5.05 -9.68 -3.76
C ILE A 53 -4.76 -8.98 -5.09
N ASP A 54 -5.47 -7.90 -5.35
CA ASP A 54 -5.23 -7.04 -6.52
C ASP A 54 -4.10 -6.06 -6.17
N LEU A 55 -2.92 -6.30 -6.73
CA LEU A 55 -1.75 -5.43 -6.62
C LEU A 55 -1.79 -4.41 -7.75
N SER A 56 -2.39 -3.25 -7.48
CA SER A 56 -2.53 -2.17 -8.47
C SER A 56 -2.55 -0.82 -7.78
N GLY A 57 -1.90 0.19 -8.39
CA GLY A 57 -1.85 1.53 -7.82
C GLY A 57 -1.14 1.61 -6.46
N ALA A 58 -1.39 2.68 -5.73
CA ALA A 58 -0.72 2.96 -4.46
C ALA A 58 -1.21 2.02 -3.35
N VAL A 59 -0.26 1.49 -2.57
CA VAL A 59 -0.54 0.71 -1.35
C VAL A 59 -0.23 1.58 -0.15
N GLU A 60 -1.26 2.01 0.54
CA GLU A 60 -1.14 2.80 1.78
C GLU A 60 -0.82 1.87 2.97
N GLU A 61 -0.25 2.42 4.04
CA GLU A 61 0.03 1.66 5.27
C GLU A 61 -1.26 1.11 5.90
N ARG A 62 -2.32 1.93 5.88
CA ARG A 62 -3.60 1.61 6.51
C ARG A 62 -4.75 2.20 5.70
N SER A 63 -5.85 1.48 5.61
CA SER A 63 -7.10 2.02 5.09
C SER A 63 -7.67 3.02 6.09
N GLU A 64 -7.94 4.24 5.63
CA GLU A 64 -8.68 5.21 6.44
C GLU A 64 -10.15 4.78 6.55
N GLU A 65 -10.76 5.03 7.72
CA GLU A 65 -12.22 4.87 7.85
C GLU A 65 -12.90 5.89 6.94
N VAL A 66 -13.87 5.44 6.14
CA VAL A 66 -14.64 6.30 5.23
C VAL A 66 -15.33 7.37 6.06
N SER A 67 -14.76 8.57 6.11
CA SER A 67 -15.26 9.68 6.92
C SER A 67 -15.72 10.89 6.09
N SER A 68 -15.42 10.91 4.79
CA SER A 68 -15.72 12.05 3.93
C SER A 68 -16.74 11.74 2.84
N VAL A 69 -17.54 12.75 2.49
CA VAL A 69 -18.50 12.68 1.37
C VAL A 69 -17.78 12.39 0.05
N ASN A 70 -16.54 12.87 -0.12
CA ASN A 70 -15.74 12.65 -1.32
C ASN A 70 -15.36 11.17 -1.50
N GLU A 71 -15.06 10.46 -0.40
CA GLU A 71 -14.81 9.01 -0.44
C GLU A 71 -16.07 8.22 -0.78
N LEU A 72 -17.23 8.62 -0.24
CA LEU A 72 -18.50 8.02 -0.61
C LEU A 72 -18.79 8.22 -2.11
N ILE A 73 -18.51 9.40 -2.64
CA ILE A 73 -18.63 9.69 -4.08
C ILE A 73 -17.65 8.83 -4.89
N ALA A 74 -16.41 8.65 -4.45
CA ALA A 74 -15.43 7.80 -5.12
C ALA A 74 -15.89 6.35 -5.18
N ILE A 75 -16.44 5.81 -4.09
CA ILE A 75 -17.04 4.46 -4.04
C ILE A 75 -18.24 4.36 -5.00
N LEU A 76 -19.12 5.34 -5.01
CA LEU A 76 -20.28 5.38 -5.92
C LEU A 76 -19.88 5.50 -7.39
N GLN A 77 -18.72 6.08 -7.69
CA GLN A 77 -18.13 6.16 -9.03
C GLN A 77 -17.36 4.89 -9.42
N GLY A 78 -17.34 3.87 -8.55
CA GLY A 78 -16.64 2.60 -8.81
C GLY A 78 -15.12 2.71 -8.69
N SER A 79 -14.62 3.75 -8.03
CA SER A 79 -13.21 3.88 -7.67
C SER A 79 -12.96 3.03 -6.42
N GLU A 80 -12.68 1.75 -6.60
CA GLU A 80 -12.24 0.89 -5.50
C GLU A 80 -10.82 1.32 -5.09
N LYS A 81 -10.67 1.83 -3.86
CA LYS A 81 -9.33 1.98 -3.26
C LYS A 81 -8.68 0.60 -3.17
N GLY A 82 -7.41 0.51 -3.56
CA GLY A 82 -6.61 -0.69 -3.36
C GLY A 82 -6.57 -1.13 -1.89
N ALA A 83 -6.25 -2.38 -1.65
CA ALA A 83 -6.06 -2.87 -0.29
C ALA A 83 -4.84 -2.21 0.35
N SER A 84 -4.96 -1.77 1.61
CA SER A 84 -3.81 -1.29 2.37
C SER A 84 -2.87 -2.44 2.78
N LEU A 85 -1.64 -2.11 3.15
CA LEU A 85 -0.71 -3.08 3.72
C LEU A 85 -1.35 -3.83 4.90
N GLN A 86 -2.03 -3.10 5.80
CA GLN A 86 -2.70 -3.68 6.96
C GLN A 86 -3.81 -4.66 6.56
N ASP A 87 -4.62 -4.34 5.54
CA ASP A 87 -5.66 -5.25 5.05
C ASP A 87 -5.06 -6.52 4.46
N ILE A 88 -3.98 -6.38 3.68
CA ILE A 88 -3.27 -7.52 3.10
C ILE A 88 -2.70 -8.42 4.20
N GLU A 89 -2.01 -7.87 5.19
CA GLU A 89 -1.42 -8.63 6.29
C GLU A 89 -2.49 -9.34 7.14
N ARG A 90 -3.56 -8.64 7.50
CA ARG A 90 -4.68 -9.20 8.27
C ARG A 90 -5.43 -10.27 7.50
N SER A 91 -5.76 -10.01 6.23
CA SER A 91 -6.46 -10.98 5.40
C SER A 91 -5.66 -12.27 5.19
N LEU A 92 -4.34 -12.18 4.98
CA LEU A 92 -3.46 -13.33 4.89
C LEU A 92 -3.41 -14.12 6.22
N SER A 93 -3.42 -13.40 7.36
CA SER A 93 -3.46 -14.04 8.68
C SER A 93 -4.78 -14.79 8.93
N VAL A 94 -5.91 -14.20 8.54
CA VAL A 94 -7.23 -14.88 8.60
C VAL A 94 -7.26 -16.05 7.63
N ALA A 95 -6.87 -15.84 6.36
CA ALA A 95 -6.87 -16.89 5.33
C ALA A 95 -6.00 -18.11 5.70
N MET A 96 -4.94 -17.89 6.49
CA MET A 96 -4.07 -18.95 6.97
C MET A 96 -4.82 -19.94 7.87
N LEU A 97 -5.80 -19.46 8.66
CA LEU A 97 -6.53 -20.22 9.67
C LEU A 97 -7.94 -20.63 9.21
N ASP A 98 -8.52 -19.96 8.21
CA ASP A 98 -9.90 -20.22 7.74
C ASP A 98 -9.92 -21.36 6.73
N ASP A 99 -10.53 -22.49 7.09
CA ASP A 99 -10.64 -23.68 6.23
C ASP A 99 -11.49 -23.45 4.97
N ASN A 100 -12.29 -22.38 4.92
CA ASN A 100 -13.06 -22.02 3.72
C ASN A 100 -12.19 -21.37 2.63
N ILE A 101 -10.97 -20.97 2.94
CA ILE A 101 -10.02 -20.40 1.97
C ILE A 101 -9.07 -21.49 1.48
N ASP A 102 -9.14 -21.80 0.21
CA ASP A 102 -8.28 -22.82 -0.41
C ASP A 102 -6.89 -22.31 -0.77
N GLY A 103 -6.77 -21.02 -1.11
CA GLY A 103 -5.50 -20.42 -1.51
C GLY A 103 -5.60 -18.93 -1.80
N VAL A 104 -4.50 -18.39 -2.33
CA VAL A 104 -4.34 -16.97 -2.64
C VAL A 104 -3.98 -16.78 -4.11
N VAL A 105 -4.62 -15.80 -4.75
CA VAL A 105 -4.23 -15.29 -6.07
C VAL A 105 -3.71 -13.87 -5.93
N LEU A 106 -2.48 -13.65 -6.39
CA LEU A 106 -1.89 -12.33 -6.58
C LEU A 106 -2.17 -11.90 -8.03
N ASN A 107 -3.03 -10.93 -8.20
CA ASN A 107 -3.33 -10.34 -9.51
C ASN A 107 -2.50 -9.07 -9.66
N CYS A 108 -1.42 -9.16 -10.43
CA CYS A 108 -0.41 -8.11 -10.55
C CYS A 108 -0.78 -7.18 -11.72
N ASN A 109 -0.93 -5.88 -11.43
CA ASN A 109 -1.37 -4.85 -12.38
C ASN A 109 -0.71 -3.48 -12.11
N GLY A 110 0.57 -3.44 -11.79
CA GLY A 110 1.32 -2.20 -11.57
C GLY A 110 1.16 -1.67 -10.14
N VAL A 111 1.68 -2.42 -9.16
CA VAL A 111 1.72 -2.00 -7.77
C VAL A 111 2.67 -0.82 -7.59
N GLN A 112 2.16 0.25 -6.97
CA GLN A 112 2.93 1.44 -6.62
C GLN A 112 3.17 1.47 -5.12
N ALA A 113 4.28 0.90 -4.71
CA ALA A 113 4.70 0.89 -3.32
C ALA A 113 6.23 0.94 -3.26
N ALA A 114 6.76 1.55 -2.23
CA ALA A 114 8.19 1.60 -2.05
C ALA A 114 8.73 0.27 -1.48
N PRO A 115 10.05 0.07 -1.50
CA PRO A 115 10.67 -1.23 -1.20
C PRO A 115 10.29 -1.84 0.15
N ALA A 116 10.08 -1.03 1.19
CA ALA A 116 9.76 -1.55 2.52
C ALA A 116 8.34 -2.14 2.55
N THR A 117 7.36 -1.46 1.95
CA THR A 117 5.98 -1.94 1.81
C THR A 117 5.91 -3.20 0.95
N LEU A 118 6.56 -3.22 -0.22
CA LEU A 118 6.63 -4.43 -1.06
C LEU A 118 7.22 -5.62 -0.31
N ARG A 119 8.27 -5.37 0.49
CA ARG A 119 8.91 -6.41 1.30
C ARG A 119 8.00 -6.90 2.43
N ALA A 120 7.19 -6.03 3.04
CA ALA A 120 6.21 -6.42 4.05
C ALA A 120 5.13 -7.33 3.45
N ILE A 121 4.56 -6.96 2.29
CA ILE A 121 3.61 -7.81 1.54
C ILE A 121 4.23 -9.18 1.24
N ARG A 122 5.45 -9.17 0.68
CA ARG A 122 6.18 -10.41 0.37
C ARG A 122 6.36 -11.30 1.60
N LYS A 123 6.77 -10.72 2.74
CA LYS A 123 6.93 -11.46 4.01
C LYS A 123 5.61 -12.06 4.50
N ALA A 124 4.51 -11.32 4.39
CA ALA A 124 3.18 -11.80 4.76
C ALA A 124 2.77 -13.01 3.90
N ILE A 125 3.04 -12.97 2.58
CA ILE A 125 2.80 -14.11 1.68
C ILE A 125 3.67 -15.31 2.05
N VAL A 126 4.96 -15.12 2.29
CA VAL A 126 5.86 -16.20 2.71
C VAL A 126 5.41 -16.82 4.04
N ASN A 127 4.90 -15.99 4.97
CA ASN A 127 4.33 -16.49 6.22
C ASN A 127 3.04 -17.29 5.97
N PHE A 128 2.15 -16.80 5.12
CA PHE A 128 0.91 -17.50 4.73
C PHE A 128 1.19 -18.90 4.19
N LYS A 129 2.26 -19.10 3.40
CA LYS A 129 2.65 -20.40 2.84
C LYS A 129 2.95 -21.47 3.89
N LYS A 130 3.16 -21.10 5.17
CA LYS A 130 3.29 -22.08 6.28
C LYS A 130 1.99 -22.84 6.52
N SER A 131 0.84 -22.33 6.10
CA SER A 131 -0.45 -23.03 6.10
C SER A 131 -0.51 -24.20 5.10
N LYS A 132 0.43 -24.28 4.16
CA LYS A 132 0.47 -25.20 3.02
C LYS A 132 -0.65 -24.99 1.99
N LYS A 133 -1.40 -23.89 2.08
CA LYS A 133 -2.32 -23.45 1.05
C LYS A 133 -1.54 -22.83 -0.10
N TRP A 134 -2.03 -22.99 -1.33
CA TRP A 134 -1.32 -22.54 -2.53
C TRP A 134 -1.39 -21.01 -2.70
N VAL A 135 -0.36 -20.45 -3.32
CA VAL A 135 -0.28 -19.05 -3.74
C VAL A 135 0.11 -18.99 -5.20
N TYR A 136 -0.74 -18.42 -6.04
CA TYR A 136 -0.47 -18.22 -7.46
C TYR A 136 -0.45 -16.73 -7.81
N ALA A 137 0.52 -16.34 -8.64
CA ALA A 137 0.60 -15.00 -9.20
C ALA A 137 0.23 -15.03 -10.68
N TYR A 138 -0.54 -14.03 -11.13
CA TYR A 138 -0.92 -13.86 -12.51
C TYR A 138 -0.69 -12.42 -12.97
N GLY A 139 0.10 -12.24 -14.03
CA GLY A 139 0.35 -10.97 -14.71
C GLY A 139 -0.36 -10.94 -16.07
N ASN A 140 -1.48 -10.21 -16.18
CA ASN A 140 -2.22 -10.12 -17.44
C ASN A 140 -1.49 -9.28 -18.49
N MET A 141 -0.92 -8.15 -18.11
CA MET A 141 -0.02 -7.36 -18.97
C MET A 141 1.44 -7.74 -18.77
N GLY A 142 1.72 -8.49 -17.72
CA GLY A 142 3.05 -8.84 -17.28
C GLY A 142 3.28 -8.41 -15.84
N PHE A 143 4.53 -8.12 -15.51
CA PHE A 143 4.96 -7.72 -14.18
C PHE A 143 5.94 -6.57 -14.30
N ASP A 144 5.71 -5.46 -13.63
CA ASP A 144 6.76 -4.49 -13.32
C ASP A 144 7.68 -5.02 -12.21
N GLN A 145 8.72 -4.28 -11.88
CA GLN A 145 9.71 -4.72 -10.89
C GLN A 145 9.08 -4.97 -9.50
N GLY A 146 8.15 -4.11 -9.06
CA GLY A 146 7.44 -4.26 -7.79
C GLY A 146 6.52 -5.48 -7.78
N ASP A 147 5.73 -5.63 -8.84
CA ASP A 147 4.86 -6.79 -9.06
C ASP A 147 5.65 -8.09 -9.07
N TYR A 148 6.74 -8.12 -9.85
CA TYR A 148 7.57 -9.33 -9.98
C TYR A 148 8.22 -9.70 -8.64
N TYR A 149 8.73 -8.71 -7.91
CA TYR A 149 9.31 -8.93 -6.59
C TYR A 149 8.30 -9.60 -5.63
N VAL A 150 7.06 -9.12 -5.58
CA VAL A 150 6.01 -9.74 -4.76
C VAL A 150 5.61 -11.11 -5.32
N ALA A 151 5.41 -11.22 -6.65
CA ALA A 151 5.01 -12.45 -7.33
C ALA A 151 6.01 -13.61 -7.11
N THR A 152 7.31 -13.31 -6.96
CA THR A 152 8.31 -14.35 -6.66
C THR A 152 8.13 -15.02 -5.29
N ALA A 153 7.28 -14.51 -4.40
CA ALA A 153 6.88 -15.21 -3.19
C ALA A 153 5.83 -16.31 -3.43
N ALA A 154 5.15 -16.32 -4.59
CA ALA A 154 4.16 -17.31 -4.93
C ALA A 154 4.77 -18.71 -5.19
N ASP A 155 3.91 -19.73 -5.22
CA ASP A 155 4.32 -21.10 -5.58
C ASP A 155 4.46 -21.25 -7.10
N SER A 156 3.65 -20.50 -7.87
CA SER A 156 3.73 -20.45 -9.32
C SER A 156 3.40 -19.06 -9.85
N ILE A 157 4.13 -18.65 -10.88
CA ILE A 157 3.98 -17.37 -11.57
C ILE A 157 3.51 -17.64 -12.99
N PHE A 158 2.34 -17.13 -13.32
CA PHE A 158 1.73 -17.25 -14.63
C PHE A 158 1.71 -15.90 -15.33
N ILE A 159 2.04 -15.89 -16.61
CA ILE A 159 2.05 -14.69 -17.42
C ILE A 159 1.17 -14.87 -18.67
N ASN A 160 0.50 -13.81 -19.12
CA ASN A 160 -0.15 -13.81 -20.42
C ASN A 160 0.89 -14.08 -21.52
N PRO A 161 0.58 -14.84 -22.58
CA PRO A 161 1.51 -15.12 -23.68
C PRO A 161 2.20 -13.90 -24.32
N VAL A 162 1.55 -12.73 -24.25
CA VAL A 162 2.09 -11.44 -24.75
C VAL A 162 2.52 -10.50 -23.61
N GLY A 163 2.46 -10.95 -22.36
CA GLY A 163 2.90 -10.18 -21.21
C GLY A 163 4.43 -10.11 -21.13
N ALA A 164 4.93 -9.10 -20.43
CA ALA A 164 6.35 -8.85 -20.25
C ALA A 164 6.75 -8.86 -18.77
N VAL A 165 8.03 -9.04 -18.49
CA VAL A 165 8.62 -8.84 -17.15
C VAL A 165 9.57 -7.67 -17.25
N ASP A 166 9.31 -6.61 -16.48
CA ASP A 166 10.16 -5.43 -16.43
C ASP A 166 10.91 -5.37 -15.08
N VAL A 167 12.08 -5.97 -15.04
CA VAL A 167 13.01 -5.89 -13.91
C VAL A 167 14.32 -5.30 -14.43
N HIS A 168 14.71 -4.16 -13.88
CA HIS A 168 15.78 -3.33 -14.42
C HIS A 168 16.74 -2.76 -13.36
N GLY A 169 16.56 -3.07 -12.07
CA GLY A 169 17.39 -2.54 -10.98
C GLY A 169 16.92 -1.17 -10.49
N MET A 170 17.85 -0.40 -9.92
CA MET A 170 17.55 0.92 -9.34
C MET A 170 18.51 1.97 -9.86
N ALA A 171 17.97 3.16 -10.13
CA ALA A 171 18.75 4.32 -10.56
C ALA A 171 18.26 5.59 -9.85
N SER A 172 19.18 6.53 -9.64
CA SER A 172 18.87 7.88 -9.17
C SER A 172 19.39 8.89 -10.17
N CYS A 173 18.54 9.81 -10.60
CA CYS A 173 18.88 10.88 -11.51
C CYS A 173 18.48 12.22 -10.87
N THR A 174 19.46 13.09 -10.62
CA THR A 174 19.26 14.40 -10.00
C THR A 174 19.60 15.49 -11.00
N PRO A 175 18.66 16.37 -11.37
CA PRO A 175 18.96 17.52 -12.21
C PRO A 175 19.77 18.58 -11.43
N TYR A 176 20.70 19.27 -12.11
CA TYR A 176 21.52 20.34 -11.53
C TYR A 176 21.18 21.67 -12.21
N PHE A 177 20.84 22.67 -11.41
CA PHE A 177 20.28 23.94 -11.86
C PHE A 177 21.28 25.11 -11.78
N LYS A 178 22.49 24.91 -11.22
CA LYS A 178 23.46 25.97 -11.00
C LYS A 178 23.69 26.84 -12.24
N LYS A 179 23.95 26.24 -13.40
CA LYS A 179 24.17 26.98 -14.65
C LYS A 179 22.97 27.82 -15.09
N VAL A 180 21.76 27.32 -14.87
CA VAL A 180 20.53 28.06 -15.19
C VAL A 180 20.39 29.25 -14.26
N LEU A 181 20.64 29.07 -12.96
CA LEU A 181 20.60 30.15 -11.95
C LEU A 181 21.64 31.22 -12.23
N ASP A 182 22.88 30.82 -12.53
CA ASP A 182 23.97 31.75 -12.90
C ASP A 182 23.58 32.57 -14.13
N ASN A 183 22.98 31.98 -15.18
CA ASN A 183 22.59 32.67 -16.41
C ASN A 183 21.48 33.70 -16.20
N ILE A 184 20.61 33.52 -15.22
CA ILE A 184 19.55 34.48 -14.87
C ILE A 184 19.95 35.43 -13.71
N GLY A 185 21.19 35.35 -13.25
CA GLY A 185 21.73 36.22 -12.22
C GLY A 185 21.24 35.93 -10.80
N VAL A 186 20.83 34.67 -10.53
CA VAL A 186 20.40 34.22 -9.21
C VAL A 186 21.52 33.48 -8.51
N GLU A 187 21.98 34.02 -7.37
CA GLU A 187 22.96 33.40 -6.49
C GLU A 187 22.26 32.70 -5.30
N MET A 188 22.47 31.39 -5.16
CA MET A 188 21.92 30.61 -4.06
C MET A 188 22.84 30.66 -2.85
N GLN A 189 22.36 31.23 -1.72
CA GLN A 189 23.06 31.21 -0.45
C GLN A 189 22.72 29.92 0.31
N VAL A 190 23.69 29.01 0.39
CA VAL A 190 23.50 27.69 1.00
C VAL A 190 24.19 27.64 2.36
N ILE A 191 23.42 27.29 3.39
CA ILE A 191 23.92 27.02 4.74
C ILE A 191 23.74 25.52 5.00
N ARG A 192 24.85 24.78 5.04
CA ARG A 192 24.84 23.34 5.34
C ARG A 192 25.99 22.96 6.25
N VAL A 193 25.82 21.86 6.99
CA VAL A 193 26.86 21.29 7.84
C VAL A 193 27.07 19.81 7.45
N GLY A 194 28.32 19.47 7.13
CA GLY A 194 28.72 18.11 6.75
C GLY A 194 28.72 17.85 5.23
N ALA A 195 29.65 17.00 4.80
CA ALA A 195 29.87 16.69 3.39
C ALA A 195 28.71 15.89 2.74
N TYR A 196 28.04 15.04 3.55
CA TYR A 196 26.95 14.17 3.09
C TYR A 196 25.56 14.86 3.08
N LYS A 197 25.47 16.17 3.37
CA LYS A 197 24.23 16.96 3.24
C LYS A 197 24.04 17.40 1.78
N SER A 198 23.61 16.49 0.93
CA SER A 198 23.58 16.63 -0.52
C SER A 198 22.33 17.28 -1.11
N ALA A 199 21.27 17.50 -0.32
CA ALA A 199 19.99 18.03 -0.80
C ALA A 199 20.10 19.39 -1.52
N VAL A 200 21.12 20.20 -1.21
CA VAL A 200 21.36 21.52 -1.81
C VAL A 200 22.32 21.50 -3.00
N GLU A 201 22.97 20.38 -3.28
CA GLU A 201 23.94 20.28 -4.40
C GLU A 201 23.37 20.68 -5.77
N PRO A 202 22.10 20.35 -6.09
CA PRO A 202 21.49 20.76 -7.36
C PRO A 202 21.55 22.26 -7.64
N TYR A 203 21.61 23.07 -6.60
CA TYR A 203 21.61 24.55 -6.71
C TYR A 203 23.01 25.18 -6.68
N MET A 204 24.02 24.42 -6.26
CA MET A 204 25.38 24.96 -6.04
C MET A 204 26.48 24.24 -6.82
N LEU A 205 26.21 23.07 -7.36
CA LEU A 205 27.16 22.28 -8.12
C LEU A 205 26.65 22.03 -9.55
N ASP A 206 27.55 21.65 -10.46
CA ASP A 206 27.23 21.26 -11.83
C ASP A 206 26.98 19.74 -11.98
N ALA A 207 27.40 18.96 -10.99
CA ALA A 207 27.26 17.52 -10.95
C ALA A 207 27.33 17.03 -9.49
N MET A 208 26.99 15.77 -9.31
CA MET A 208 26.99 15.07 -8.02
C MET A 208 28.40 15.01 -7.43
N SER A 209 28.55 15.38 -6.15
CA SER A 209 29.80 15.23 -5.41
C SER A 209 30.20 13.76 -5.22
N SER A 210 31.46 13.49 -4.89
CA SER A 210 31.96 12.15 -4.57
C SER A 210 31.23 11.54 -3.37
N GLU A 211 30.99 12.36 -2.34
CA GLU A 211 30.31 11.96 -1.09
C GLU A 211 28.84 11.63 -1.34
N ASN A 212 28.16 12.44 -2.14
CA ASN A 212 26.79 12.14 -2.53
C ASN A 212 26.70 10.86 -3.40
N ARG A 213 27.65 10.68 -4.33
CA ARG A 213 27.73 9.48 -5.15
C ARG A 213 27.93 8.22 -4.31
N GLU A 214 28.85 8.26 -3.36
CA GLU A 214 29.06 7.17 -2.40
C GLU A 214 27.79 6.84 -1.63
N GLN A 215 27.13 7.86 -1.07
CA GLN A 215 25.87 7.69 -0.33
C GLN A 215 24.77 7.07 -1.20
N GLN A 216 24.57 7.56 -2.43
CA GLN A 216 23.57 7.04 -3.34
C GLN A 216 23.88 5.59 -3.76
N GLN A 217 25.13 5.28 -4.04
CA GLN A 217 25.54 3.91 -4.39
C GLN A 217 25.31 2.91 -3.25
N LEU A 218 25.65 3.32 -2.00
CA LEU A 218 25.38 2.49 -0.83
C LEU A 218 23.89 2.30 -0.60
N TYR A 219 23.12 3.36 -0.67
CA TYR A 219 21.68 3.32 -0.44
C TYR A 219 20.96 2.45 -1.47
N LEU A 220 21.11 2.76 -2.76
CA LEU A 220 20.47 2.02 -3.84
C LEU A 220 20.99 0.58 -3.95
N GLY A 221 22.31 0.39 -3.79
CA GLY A 221 22.92 -0.93 -3.84
C GLY A 221 22.46 -1.86 -2.73
N ASN A 222 22.26 -1.35 -1.51
CA ASN A 222 21.75 -2.14 -0.40
C ASN A 222 20.27 -2.53 -0.62
N ILE A 223 19.43 -1.60 -1.09
CA ILE A 223 18.02 -1.89 -1.38
C ILE A 223 17.93 -2.92 -2.52
N TRP A 224 18.63 -2.68 -3.64
CA TRP A 224 18.64 -3.58 -4.77
C TRP A 224 19.16 -4.96 -4.39
N GLY A 225 20.27 -5.02 -3.66
CA GLY A 225 20.84 -6.29 -3.21
C GLY A 225 19.89 -7.15 -2.39
N VAL A 226 19.02 -6.55 -1.57
CA VAL A 226 17.95 -7.29 -0.86
C VAL A 226 16.91 -7.83 -1.83
N ILE A 227 16.39 -6.98 -2.72
CA ILE A 227 15.36 -7.33 -3.69
C ILE A 227 15.85 -8.41 -4.66
N GLU A 228 17.00 -8.20 -5.25
CA GLU A 228 17.67 -9.14 -6.15
C GLU A 228 17.85 -10.51 -5.51
N ASN A 229 18.42 -10.53 -4.30
CA ASN A 229 18.69 -11.77 -3.58
C ASN A 229 17.40 -12.54 -3.29
N GLU A 230 16.36 -11.85 -2.79
CA GLU A 230 15.09 -12.49 -2.47
C GLU A 230 14.36 -13.00 -3.73
N MET A 231 14.50 -12.33 -4.90
CA MET A 231 13.95 -12.81 -6.17
C MET A 231 14.73 -14.02 -6.70
N ALA A 232 16.07 -13.92 -6.76
CA ALA A 232 16.94 -14.99 -7.26
C ALA A 232 16.80 -16.27 -6.43
N ASP A 233 16.82 -16.15 -5.10
CA ASP A 233 16.67 -17.28 -4.17
C ASP A 233 15.28 -17.96 -4.34
N ALA A 234 14.21 -17.17 -4.45
CA ALA A 234 12.86 -17.69 -4.63
C ALA A 234 12.69 -18.44 -5.97
N ARG A 235 13.34 -17.96 -7.01
CA ARG A 235 13.34 -18.58 -8.34
C ARG A 235 14.43 -19.65 -8.51
N ARG A 236 15.28 -19.87 -7.50
CA ARG A 236 16.42 -20.81 -7.52
C ARG A 236 17.38 -20.54 -8.68
N ILE A 237 17.61 -19.27 -8.96
CA ILE A 237 18.52 -18.79 -10.00
C ILE A 237 19.79 -18.29 -9.30
N ASP A 238 20.95 -18.64 -9.86
CA ASP A 238 22.21 -18.04 -9.41
C ASP A 238 22.17 -16.51 -9.57
N ARG A 239 22.70 -15.78 -8.60
CA ARG A 239 22.66 -14.30 -8.60
C ARG A 239 23.36 -13.70 -9.82
N GLY A 240 24.52 -14.24 -10.18
CA GLY A 240 25.24 -13.76 -11.35
C GLY A 240 24.43 -13.96 -12.62
N ALA A 241 23.77 -15.12 -12.75
CA ALA A 241 22.86 -15.41 -13.85
C ALA A 241 21.62 -14.50 -13.83
N PHE A 242 21.05 -14.24 -12.63
CA PHE A 242 19.90 -13.34 -12.49
C PHE A 242 20.25 -11.92 -12.96
N ASN A 243 21.39 -11.37 -12.54
CA ASN A 243 21.86 -10.06 -12.99
C ASN A 243 22.08 -10.00 -14.51
N GLN A 244 22.70 -11.04 -15.09
CA GLN A 244 22.84 -11.10 -16.55
C GLN A 244 21.47 -11.11 -17.26
N TYR A 245 20.44 -11.72 -16.67
CA TYR A 245 19.10 -11.68 -17.23
C TYR A 245 18.50 -10.27 -17.14
N VAL A 246 18.65 -9.60 -16.00
CA VAL A 246 18.19 -8.21 -15.80
C VAL A 246 18.88 -7.29 -16.80
N ASP A 247 20.18 -7.38 -16.95
CA ASP A 247 20.98 -6.59 -17.91
C ASP A 247 20.61 -6.86 -19.37
N SER A 248 19.97 -8.01 -19.66
CA SER A 248 19.52 -8.35 -21.03
C SER A 248 18.20 -7.71 -21.44
N ILE A 249 17.70 -6.73 -20.67
CA ILE A 249 16.44 -6.02 -20.89
C ILE A 249 15.26 -7.03 -20.95
N LEU A 250 14.83 -7.48 -19.78
CA LEU A 250 13.78 -8.50 -19.64
C LEU A 250 12.46 -8.08 -20.30
N LEU A 251 12.15 -6.78 -20.31
CA LEU A 251 10.93 -6.20 -20.90
C LEU A 251 10.68 -6.65 -22.36
N VAL A 252 11.74 -6.85 -23.14
CA VAL A 252 11.63 -7.24 -24.57
C VAL A 252 11.81 -8.74 -24.81
N GLN A 253 11.96 -9.54 -23.75
CA GLN A 253 12.14 -10.98 -23.87
C GLN A 253 10.80 -11.70 -24.07
N PRO A 254 10.70 -12.63 -25.03
CA PRO A 254 9.51 -13.45 -25.21
C PRO A 254 9.20 -14.30 -23.97
N ALA A 255 7.93 -14.58 -23.71
CA ALA A 255 7.50 -15.41 -22.57
C ALA A 255 8.20 -16.79 -22.52
N ASP A 256 8.48 -17.40 -23.67
CA ASP A 256 9.24 -18.67 -23.75
C ASP A 256 10.67 -18.55 -23.22
N THR A 257 11.30 -17.41 -23.41
CA THR A 257 12.63 -17.12 -22.84
C THR A 257 12.54 -16.96 -21.32
N LEU A 258 11.51 -16.27 -20.82
CA LEU A 258 11.28 -16.10 -19.39
C LEU A 258 11.04 -17.46 -18.70
N ILE A 259 10.29 -18.38 -19.33
CA ILE A 259 10.07 -19.74 -18.84
C ILE A 259 11.38 -20.53 -18.82
N LYS A 260 12.16 -20.50 -19.91
CA LYS A 260 13.46 -21.18 -20.01
C LYS A 260 14.46 -20.70 -18.95
N ARG A 261 14.37 -19.43 -18.56
CA ARG A 261 15.20 -18.81 -17.52
C ARG A 261 14.63 -19.01 -16.11
N HIS A 262 13.53 -19.73 -15.96
CA HIS A 262 12.82 -19.95 -14.70
C HIS A 262 12.30 -18.65 -14.02
N LEU A 263 12.16 -17.56 -14.78
CA LEU A 263 11.61 -16.31 -14.27
C LEU A 263 10.09 -16.41 -14.07
N VAL A 264 9.39 -17.15 -14.95
CA VAL A 264 7.96 -17.49 -14.82
C VAL A 264 7.77 -18.99 -15.06
N ASP A 265 6.67 -19.57 -14.57
CA ASP A 265 6.45 -21.01 -14.61
C ASP A 265 5.66 -21.43 -15.87
N ALA A 266 4.72 -20.60 -16.32
CA ALA A 266 3.99 -20.85 -17.57
C ALA A 266 3.38 -19.58 -18.15
N LYS A 267 3.14 -19.61 -19.48
CA LYS A 267 2.34 -18.63 -20.18
C LYS A 267 0.92 -19.20 -20.39
N ILE A 268 -0.09 -18.42 -20.01
CA ILE A 268 -1.48 -18.84 -20.01
C ILE A 268 -2.40 -17.63 -20.16
N TYR A 269 -3.47 -17.74 -20.92
CA TYR A 269 -4.51 -16.71 -20.98
C TYR A 269 -5.38 -16.73 -19.72
N ARG A 270 -6.00 -15.60 -19.40
CA ARG A 270 -6.81 -15.43 -18.19
C ARG A 270 -7.93 -16.46 -18.05
N PRO A 271 -8.74 -16.78 -19.08
CA PRO A 271 -9.79 -17.80 -18.96
C PRO A 271 -9.24 -19.18 -18.58
N GLU A 272 -8.09 -19.54 -19.14
CA GLU A 272 -7.44 -20.82 -18.86
C GLU A 272 -6.86 -20.84 -17.43
N PHE A 273 -6.34 -19.72 -16.96
CA PHE A 273 -5.88 -19.54 -15.58
C PHE A 273 -7.07 -19.70 -14.60
N GLU A 274 -8.21 -19.06 -14.87
CA GLU A 274 -9.43 -19.21 -14.07
C GLU A 274 -9.94 -20.66 -14.08
N ASN A 275 -9.89 -21.36 -15.21
CA ASN A 275 -10.24 -22.79 -15.28
C ASN A 275 -9.27 -23.65 -14.45
N ARG A 276 -8.01 -23.29 -14.36
CA ARG A 276 -7.05 -23.93 -13.45
C ARG A 276 -7.44 -23.72 -11.99
N LEU A 277 -7.87 -22.51 -11.61
CA LEU A 277 -8.37 -22.22 -10.27
C LEU A 277 -9.63 -23.03 -9.94
N ARG A 278 -10.60 -23.15 -10.86
CA ARG A 278 -11.80 -23.97 -10.68
C ARG A 278 -11.45 -25.43 -10.37
N LYS A 279 -10.47 -25.99 -11.07
CA LYS A 279 -9.99 -27.35 -10.79
C LYS A 279 -9.37 -27.51 -9.42
N LEU A 280 -8.65 -26.51 -8.93
CA LEU A 280 -8.03 -26.51 -7.61
C LEU A 280 -9.05 -26.41 -6.48
N THR A 281 -10.12 -25.66 -6.70
CA THR A 281 -11.18 -25.39 -5.72
C THR A 281 -12.40 -26.33 -5.89
N ASN A 282 -12.32 -27.31 -6.79
CA ASN A 282 -13.43 -28.22 -7.12
C ASN A 282 -14.74 -27.49 -7.53
N VAL A 283 -14.62 -26.29 -8.09
CA VAL A 283 -15.74 -25.50 -8.63
C VAL A 283 -15.99 -25.94 -10.07
N LYS A 284 -17.25 -26.12 -10.44
CA LYS A 284 -17.62 -26.52 -11.83
C LYS A 284 -17.27 -25.43 -12.82
N GLU A 285 -17.00 -25.79 -14.07
CA GLU A 285 -16.68 -24.84 -15.14
C GLU A 285 -17.80 -23.80 -15.39
N THR A 286 -19.04 -24.17 -15.10
CA THR A 286 -20.23 -23.31 -15.25
C THR A 286 -20.45 -22.34 -14.11
N ASP A 287 -19.76 -22.54 -12.98
CA ASP A 287 -20.00 -21.80 -11.76
C ASP A 287 -18.92 -20.71 -11.59
N ASP A 288 -19.28 -19.62 -10.92
CA ASP A 288 -18.34 -18.55 -10.63
C ASP A 288 -17.37 -18.95 -9.51
N LEU A 289 -16.13 -18.50 -9.63
CA LEU A 289 -15.14 -18.61 -8.56
C LEU A 289 -15.53 -17.70 -7.38
N ASN A 290 -15.43 -18.21 -6.16
CA ASN A 290 -15.68 -17.44 -4.97
C ASN A 290 -14.40 -16.65 -4.59
N PHE A 291 -14.31 -15.40 -5.02
CA PHE A 291 -13.22 -14.50 -4.60
C PHE A 291 -13.60 -13.70 -3.37
N VAL A 292 -12.65 -13.53 -2.49
CA VAL A 292 -12.74 -12.66 -1.29
C VAL A 292 -11.64 -11.62 -1.38
N SER A 293 -11.97 -10.36 -1.14
CA SER A 293 -10.98 -9.28 -1.14
C SER A 293 -10.25 -9.18 0.21
N PRO A 294 -9.04 -8.60 0.25
CA PRO A 294 -8.33 -8.35 1.49
C PRO A 294 -9.12 -7.50 2.48
N GLN A 295 -9.77 -6.42 2.01
CA GLN A 295 -10.56 -5.53 2.86
C GLN A 295 -11.71 -6.28 3.55
N MET A 296 -12.42 -7.12 2.78
CA MET A 296 -13.52 -7.92 3.30
C MET A 296 -13.02 -8.94 4.34
N LEU A 297 -11.96 -9.68 4.02
CA LEU A 297 -11.45 -10.74 4.89
C LEU A 297 -10.75 -10.18 6.14
N ALA A 298 -10.12 -9.01 6.03
CA ALA A 298 -9.48 -8.34 7.17
C ALA A 298 -10.47 -7.97 8.29
N THR A 299 -11.78 -7.84 8.00
CA THR A 299 -12.81 -7.61 9.04
C THR A 299 -12.96 -8.81 9.98
N ASN A 300 -12.57 -10.00 9.55
CA ASN A 300 -12.60 -11.22 10.36
C ASN A 300 -11.31 -11.39 11.20
N TYR A 301 -10.37 -10.45 11.11
CA TYR A 301 -9.15 -10.52 11.89
C TYR A 301 -9.46 -10.32 13.37
N ASP A 302 -9.16 -11.35 14.15
CA ASP A 302 -9.25 -11.32 15.61
C ASP A 302 -7.83 -11.21 16.17
N ALA A 303 -7.55 -10.09 16.83
CA ALA A 303 -6.29 -9.89 17.53
C ALA A 303 -6.16 -10.75 18.79
N GLY A 304 -7.23 -11.47 19.15
CA GLY A 304 -7.36 -12.26 20.40
C GLY A 304 -7.65 -11.38 21.61
N GLU A 305 -8.35 -11.96 22.58
CA GLU A 305 -8.47 -11.34 23.90
C GLU A 305 -7.13 -11.47 24.66
N ASN A 306 -6.41 -10.37 24.75
CA ASN A 306 -5.16 -10.37 25.50
C ASN A 306 -5.41 -9.93 26.94
N LYS A 307 -5.43 -10.89 27.88
CA LYS A 307 -5.61 -10.64 29.32
C LYS A 307 -4.42 -9.90 29.94
N ASP A 308 -3.27 -9.89 29.26
CA ASP A 308 -2.02 -9.31 29.77
C ASP A 308 -1.82 -7.85 29.35
N GLY A 309 -2.70 -7.31 28.52
CA GLY A 309 -2.68 -5.93 28.05
C GLY A 309 -2.56 -5.79 26.52
N VAL A 310 -2.47 -4.56 26.04
CA VAL A 310 -2.54 -4.18 24.63
C VAL A 310 -1.19 -3.60 24.17
N ILE A 311 -0.78 -3.93 22.96
CA ILE A 311 0.28 -3.21 22.22
C ILE A 311 -0.40 -2.20 21.31
N ALA A 312 -0.19 -0.92 21.56
CA ALA A 312 -0.71 0.14 20.70
C ALA A 312 0.23 0.35 19.51
N VAL A 313 -0.33 0.39 18.30
CA VAL A 313 0.41 0.76 17.09
C VAL A 313 -0.07 2.15 16.65
N VAL A 314 0.83 3.11 16.63
CA VAL A 314 0.57 4.49 16.22
C VAL A 314 1.25 4.74 14.88
N TYR A 315 0.46 5.14 13.89
CA TYR A 315 0.95 5.42 12.54
C TYR A 315 1.28 6.91 12.41
N ALA A 316 2.49 7.21 11.99
CA ALA A 316 2.99 8.55 11.71
C ALA A 316 3.38 8.61 10.22
N CYS A 317 2.41 9.00 9.38
CA CYS A 317 2.54 9.00 7.93
C CYS A 317 2.51 10.43 7.39
N GLY A 318 3.39 10.74 6.42
CA GLY A 318 3.46 12.04 5.76
C GLY A 318 4.39 13.04 6.43
N GLU A 319 4.34 14.31 5.99
CA GLU A 319 5.18 15.40 6.48
C GLU A 319 4.75 15.85 7.88
N ILE A 320 5.71 16.20 8.76
CA ILE A 320 5.43 16.66 10.12
C ILE A 320 5.12 18.16 10.09
N ASP A 321 3.91 18.54 10.51
CA ASP A 321 3.38 19.93 10.54
C ASP A 321 3.52 20.66 9.19
N GLY A 322 3.48 19.92 8.09
CA GLY A 322 3.59 20.44 6.73
C GLY A 322 2.61 19.75 5.79
N GLY A 323 2.64 20.13 4.51
CA GLY A 323 1.80 19.54 3.48
C GLY A 323 0.37 20.09 3.42
N THR A 324 -0.54 19.33 2.83
CA THR A 324 -1.97 19.69 2.70
C THR A 324 -2.67 19.51 4.05
N PRO A 325 -3.54 20.45 4.47
CA PRO A 325 -4.31 20.26 5.70
C PRO A 325 -5.10 18.96 5.72
N GLY A 326 -4.87 18.13 6.74
CA GLY A 326 -5.46 16.80 6.88
C GLY A 326 -4.63 15.66 6.27
N GLU A 327 -3.57 15.98 5.55
CA GLU A 327 -2.58 15.02 5.05
C GLU A 327 -1.27 15.21 5.82
N GLY A 328 -0.74 14.16 6.40
CA GLY A 328 0.51 14.21 7.13
C GLY A 328 0.36 14.07 8.65
N ILE A 329 1.44 14.38 9.35
CA ILE A 329 1.56 14.25 10.80
C ILE A 329 1.30 15.61 11.44
N ASP A 330 0.19 15.74 12.15
CA ASP A 330 -0.04 16.83 13.11
C ASP A 330 0.67 16.46 14.42
N SER A 331 1.73 17.18 14.73
CA SER A 331 2.58 16.87 15.89
C SER A 331 1.82 17.03 17.21
N GLU A 332 0.92 18.00 17.34
CA GLU A 332 0.11 18.23 18.54
C GLU A 332 -0.85 17.09 18.78
N GLN A 333 -1.58 16.66 17.75
CA GLN A 333 -2.50 15.52 17.84
C GLN A 333 -1.76 14.21 18.15
N LEU A 334 -0.59 14.00 17.55
CA LEU A 334 0.23 12.81 17.79
C LEU A 334 0.75 12.78 19.23
N VAL A 335 1.22 13.91 19.77
CA VAL A 335 1.64 14.07 21.17
C VAL A 335 0.48 13.78 22.12
N ASP A 336 -0.71 14.32 21.85
CA ASP A 336 -1.92 14.05 22.63
C ASP A 336 -2.31 12.57 22.61
N CYS A 337 -2.23 11.93 21.44
CA CYS A 337 -2.47 10.49 21.28
C CYS A 337 -1.49 9.69 22.15
N ILE A 338 -0.19 9.93 22.03
CA ILE A 338 0.85 9.28 22.82
C ILE A 338 0.61 9.50 24.33
N GLY A 339 0.22 10.71 24.74
CA GLY A 339 -0.10 11.03 26.12
C GLY A 339 -1.32 10.27 26.65
N LYS A 340 -2.35 10.04 25.84
CA LYS A 340 -3.49 9.18 26.21
C LYS A 340 -3.07 7.72 26.37
N LEU A 341 -2.25 7.20 25.47
CA LEU A 341 -1.72 5.84 25.53
C LEU A 341 -0.78 5.64 26.73
N GLN A 342 -0.01 6.67 27.12
CA GLN A 342 0.81 6.66 28.32
C GLN A 342 -0.02 6.44 29.60
N ARG A 343 -1.18 7.09 29.69
CA ARG A 343 -2.07 7.04 30.87
C ARG A 343 -3.00 5.82 30.89
N ASN A 344 -3.09 5.09 29.80
CA ASN A 344 -3.94 3.89 29.74
C ASN A 344 -3.19 2.66 30.28
N ASP A 345 -3.63 2.14 31.41
CA ASP A 345 -3.00 0.99 32.07
C ASP A 345 -3.09 -0.32 31.29
N ASP A 346 -4.05 -0.45 30.36
CA ASP A 346 -4.15 -1.61 29.48
C ASP A 346 -3.06 -1.63 28.42
N VAL A 347 -2.52 -0.46 28.04
CA VAL A 347 -1.43 -0.35 27.06
C VAL A 347 -0.10 -0.66 27.75
N LYS A 348 0.50 -1.79 27.38
CA LYS A 348 1.79 -2.26 27.93
C LYS A 348 2.99 -1.84 27.07
N ALA A 349 2.78 -1.71 25.78
CA ALA A 349 3.81 -1.29 24.84
C ALA A 349 3.23 -0.43 23.72
N LEU A 350 4.10 0.37 23.10
CA LEU A 350 3.77 1.22 21.95
C LEU A 350 4.71 0.90 20.80
N VAL A 351 4.17 0.79 19.60
CA VAL A 351 4.93 0.77 18.36
C VAL A 351 4.61 2.05 17.60
N LEU A 352 5.62 2.89 17.34
CA LEU A 352 5.50 4.01 16.44
C LEU A 352 5.91 3.56 15.03
N ARG A 353 4.95 3.44 14.14
CA ARG A 353 5.19 3.14 12.72
C ARG A 353 5.37 4.44 11.98
N VAL A 354 6.57 4.70 11.49
CA VAL A 354 6.96 5.95 10.81
C VAL A 354 7.08 5.72 9.32
N ASN A 355 6.33 6.49 8.54
CA ASN A 355 6.47 6.60 7.09
C ASN A 355 6.43 8.09 6.72
N SER A 356 7.56 8.78 6.87
CA SER A 356 7.64 10.24 6.83
C SER A 356 8.97 10.72 6.23
N PRO A 357 8.93 11.73 5.35
CA PRO A 357 10.15 12.40 4.85
C PRO A 357 10.78 13.34 5.88
N GLY A 358 10.12 13.56 7.02
CA GLY A 358 10.47 14.56 8.01
C GLY A 358 9.50 15.74 8.00
N GLY A 359 9.97 16.93 8.41
CA GLY A 359 9.18 18.17 8.45
C GLY A 359 9.65 19.10 9.56
N SER A 360 8.72 19.61 10.38
CA SER A 360 8.97 20.53 11.49
C SER A 360 9.94 19.94 12.51
N ALA A 361 11.07 20.63 12.72
CA ALA A 361 12.01 20.27 13.79
C ALA A 361 11.38 20.46 15.18
N PHE A 362 10.53 21.49 15.33
CA PHE A 362 9.80 21.72 16.58
C PHE A 362 8.81 20.59 16.86
N GLY A 363 8.00 20.20 15.87
CA GLY A 363 7.05 19.09 15.99
C GLY A 363 7.76 17.77 16.31
N SER A 364 8.88 17.49 15.64
CA SER A 364 9.71 16.31 15.89
C SER A 364 10.22 16.23 17.32
N GLU A 365 10.66 17.37 17.89
CA GLU A 365 11.11 17.47 19.27
C GLU A 365 9.97 17.19 20.27
N GLN A 366 8.76 17.70 20.01
CA GLN A 366 7.60 17.43 20.87
C GLN A 366 7.21 15.94 20.86
N ILE A 367 7.23 15.31 19.68
CA ILE A 367 6.96 13.88 19.54
C ILE A 367 8.03 13.06 20.28
N TRP A 368 9.31 13.38 20.08
CA TRP A 368 10.40 12.72 20.80
C TRP A 368 10.23 12.81 22.31
N HIS A 369 9.91 14.01 22.83
CA HIS A 369 9.69 14.23 24.27
C HIS A 369 8.53 13.39 24.80
N ALA A 370 7.43 13.26 24.03
CA ALA A 370 6.29 12.44 24.42
C ALA A 370 6.68 10.94 24.49
N LEU A 371 7.51 10.45 23.56
CA LEU A 371 8.04 9.08 23.58
C LEU A 371 8.98 8.84 24.78
N GLU A 372 9.82 9.80 25.13
CA GLU A 372 10.65 9.71 26.35
C GLU A 372 9.79 9.61 27.64
N ASN A 373 8.61 10.27 27.64
CA ASN A 373 7.69 10.16 28.76
C ASN A 373 7.00 8.76 28.85
N ILE A 374 6.74 8.11 27.71
CA ILE A 374 6.31 6.68 27.67
C ILE A 374 7.34 5.80 28.38
N LYS A 375 8.62 5.99 28.05
CA LYS A 375 9.73 5.25 28.65
C LYS A 375 9.85 5.49 30.17
N LYS A 376 9.76 6.77 30.60
CA LYS A 376 9.75 7.14 32.02
C LYS A 376 8.57 6.53 32.79
N ALA A 377 7.42 6.31 32.12
CA ALA A 377 6.26 5.63 32.69
C ALA A 377 6.42 4.10 32.78
N GLY A 378 7.59 3.57 32.41
CA GLY A 378 7.88 2.13 32.47
C GLY A 378 7.28 1.30 31.33
N LYS A 379 6.72 1.94 30.30
CA LYS A 379 6.19 1.25 29.12
C LYS A 379 7.29 1.11 28.06
N THR A 380 7.32 -0.06 27.44
CA THR A 380 8.24 -0.30 26.32
C THR A 380 7.73 0.37 25.07
N PHE A 381 8.62 0.99 24.27
CA PHE A 381 8.27 1.39 22.91
C PHE A 381 9.33 0.95 21.89
N ALA A 382 8.87 0.74 20.67
CA ALA A 382 9.69 0.46 19.52
C ALA A 382 9.31 1.39 18.36
N VAL A 383 10.27 1.69 17.49
CA VAL A 383 10.04 2.43 16.25
C VAL A 383 10.19 1.48 15.08
N SER A 384 9.17 1.45 14.22
CA SER A 384 9.17 0.71 12.96
C SER A 384 9.18 1.70 11.81
N MET A 385 10.25 1.67 11.01
CA MET A 385 10.36 2.53 9.84
C MET A 385 9.66 1.90 8.65
N GLY A 386 8.90 2.72 7.93
CA GLY A 386 8.29 2.37 6.65
C GLY A 386 9.16 2.81 5.46
N ASP A 387 8.49 3.32 4.44
CA ASP A 387 9.09 3.83 3.21
C ASP A 387 9.57 5.27 3.37
#